data_acd631a1caf955f941bc6e16ae9b9589
#
_entry.id   acd631a1caf955f941bc6e16ae9b9589
#
_cell.length_a   1.000
_cell.length_b   1.000
_cell.length_c   1.000
_cell.angle_alpha   90.00
_cell.angle_beta   90.00
_cell.angle_gamma   90.00
#
_symmetry.space_group_name_H-M   'P 1'
#
loop_
_entity.id
_entity.type
_entity.pdbx_description
1 polymer ?
#
loop_
_entity_poly.entity_id
_entity_poly.type
_entity_poly.pdbx_seq_one_letter_code
_entity_poly.pdbx_strand_id
1 'polypeptide(L)'
;MSRYELQYIDPQSEFLENAWYVAVQSGHVRDKLVSIRMLGMNILFYRDTRGQVVALEDACPHRKVPLSMGKLVGDVVHCGYHGLQFDCSGRCVGAPTQDKIPSNAFVRSYPVVERFNLLWIWMGSPELVDESSLLHLPDYGDDS
;
A
#
# COMPACT_ATOMS: atom_id res chain seq x y z
N MET A 1 -3.90 -29.82 14.83
CA MET A 1 -3.46 -28.73 13.97
C MET A 1 -4.12 -27.44 14.35
N SER A 2 -3.35 -26.41 14.53
CA SER A 2 -3.92 -25.11 14.81
C SER A 2 -4.59 -24.52 13.56
N ARG A 3 -5.52 -23.60 13.79
CA ARG A 3 -6.18 -22.90 12.70
C ARG A 3 -5.17 -22.20 11.78
N TYR A 4 -4.05 -21.81 12.32
CA TYR A 4 -3.01 -21.08 11.58
C TYR A 4 -2.24 -21.98 10.63
N GLU A 5 -2.05 -23.22 10.98
CA GLU A 5 -1.34 -24.17 10.11
C GLU A 5 -2.13 -24.49 8.86
N LEU A 6 -3.46 -24.58 8.97
CA LEU A 6 -4.29 -24.84 7.80
C LEU A 6 -4.30 -23.69 6.81
N GLN A 7 -4.15 -22.46 7.29
CA GLN A 7 -4.11 -21.28 6.43
C GLN A 7 -2.76 -21.09 5.75
N TYR A 8 -1.74 -21.75 6.30
CA TYR A 8 -0.40 -21.70 5.74
C TYR A 8 -0.18 -22.74 4.63
N ILE A 9 -1.14 -23.57 4.37
CA ILE A 9 -0.97 -24.73 3.49
C ILE A 9 -1.49 -24.50 2.09
N ASP A 10 -1.90 -23.30 1.75
CA ASP A 10 -2.20 -23.02 0.36
C ASP A 10 -0.89 -22.83 -0.40
N PRO A 11 -0.52 -23.77 -1.27
CA PRO A 11 0.74 -23.67 -2.00
C PRO A 11 0.78 -22.53 -3.01
N GLN A 12 -0.34 -21.86 -3.21
CA GLN A 12 -0.44 -20.74 -4.13
C GLN A 12 -0.49 -19.39 -3.41
N SER A 13 -0.95 -19.38 -2.18
CA SER A 13 -0.81 -18.22 -1.31
C SER A 13 -0.08 -18.67 -0.07
N GLU A 14 1.20 -18.45 -0.06
CA GLU A 14 2.05 -18.76 1.08
C GLU A 14 1.68 -17.95 2.33
N PHE A 15 0.62 -17.13 2.25
CA PHE A 15 0.32 -16.12 3.22
C PHE A 15 -1.16 -16.13 3.59
N LEU A 16 -1.43 -15.76 4.83
CA LEU A 16 -2.78 -15.54 5.30
C LEU A 16 -3.37 -14.30 4.63
N GLU A 17 -4.43 -14.47 3.85
CA GLU A 17 -5.15 -13.36 3.24
C GLU A 17 -6.21 -12.80 4.19
N ASN A 18 -6.67 -11.58 3.89
CA ASN A 18 -7.68 -10.87 4.67
C ASN A 18 -7.25 -10.70 6.13
N ALA A 19 -6.04 -10.18 6.29
CA ALA A 19 -5.45 -9.96 7.60
C ALA A 19 -4.59 -8.70 7.59
N TRP A 20 -4.37 -8.16 8.78
CA TRP A 20 -3.46 -7.04 8.99
C TRP A 20 -2.04 -7.56 9.19
N TYR A 21 -1.10 -6.87 8.57
CA TYR A 21 0.33 -7.14 8.73
C TYR A 21 1.04 -5.85 9.09
N VAL A 22 2.06 -5.97 9.94
CA VAL A 22 2.95 -4.83 10.19
C VAL A 22 3.85 -4.66 8.99
N ALA A 23 3.83 -3.47 8.41
CA ALA A 23 4.68 -3.16 7.27
C ALA A 23 6.03 -2.61 7.73
N VAL A 24 6.00 -1.55 8.54
CA VAL A 24 7.21 -0.82 8.92
C VAL A 24 6.87 0.14 10.07
N GLN A 25 7.89 0.64 10.75
CA GLN A 25 7.71 1.68 11.74
C GLN A 25 7.22 2.97 11.09
N SER A 26 6.34 3.68 11.80
CA SER A 26 5.73 4.91 11.29
C SER A 26 6.74 5.95 10.84
N GLY A 27 7.82 6.13 11.60
CA GLY A 27 8.85 7.13 11.31
C GLY A 27 9.70 6.82 10.08
N HIS A 28 9.57 5.61 9.52
CA HIS A 28 10.30 5.24 8.30
C HIS A 28 9.68 5.87 7.06
N VAL A 29 8.41 6.20 7.09
CA VAL A 29 7.70 6.82 5.97
C VAL A 29 7.45 8.28 6.32
N ARG A 30 8.15 9.19 5.68
CA ARG A 30 8.08 10.62 5.97
C ARG A 30 7.73 11.41 4.71
N ASP A 31 8.74 11.97 4.06
CA ASP A 31 8.59 12.89 2.93
C ASP A 31 8.98 12.28 1.59
N LYS A 32 9.30 11.00 1.56
CA LYS A 32 9.75 10.29 0.35
C LYS A 32 8.91 9.07 0.08
N LEU A 33 8.94 8.63 -1.17
CA LEU A 33 8.37 7.35 -1.56
C LEU A 33 9.23 6.24 -0.99
N VAL A 34 8.60 5.25 -0.36
CA VAL A 34 9.28 4.12 0.25
C VAL A 34 8.70 2.83 -0.32
N SER A 35 9.56 1.97 -0.86
CA SER A 35 9.14 0.67 -1.35
C SER A 35 9.44 -0.39 -0.31
N ILE A 36 8.45 -1.21 0.03
CA ILE A 36 8.60 -2.29 0.98
C ILE A 36 8.06 -3.55 0.33
N ARG A 37 8.87 -4.62 0.38
CA ARG A 37 8.42 -5.91 -0.13
C ARG A 37 7.71 -6.67 0.98
N MET A 38 6.46 -7.02 0.73
CA MET A 38 5.63 -7.76 1.67
C MET A 38 4.90 -8.88 0.96
N LEU A 39 4.96 -10.07 1.52
CA LEU A 39 4.22 -11.23 1.00
C LEU A 39 4.45 -11.43 -0.49
N GLY A 40 5.69 -11.24 -0.95
CA GLY A 40 6.04 -11.39 -2.34
C GLY A 40 5.67 -10.24 -3.25
N MET A 41 5.11 -9.16 -2.70
CA MET A 41 4.67 -7.99 -3.48
C MET A 41 5.43 -6.74 -3.05
N ASN A 42 5.75 -5.89 -4.02
CA ASN A 42 6.35 -4.60 -3.72
C ASN A 42 5.23 -3.59 -3.52
N ILE A 43 5.27 -2.91 -2.38
CA ILE A 43 4.25 -1.95 -1.99
C ILE A 43 4.90 -0.60 -1.75
N LEU A 44 4.31 0.43 -2.35
CA LEU A 44 4.74 1.80 -2.21
C LEU A 44 4.01 2.44 -1.03
N PHE A 45 4.77 3.02 -0.10
CA PHE A 45 4.23 3.80 1.01
C PHE A 45 4.68 5.25 0.88
N TYR A 46 3.77 6.16 1.18
CA TYR A 46 4.10 7.59 1.28
C TYR A 46 3.07 8.28 2.15
N ARG A 47 3.33 9.54 2.48
CA ARG A 47 2.36 10.36 3.20
C ARG A 47 1.80 11.42 2.27
N ASP A 48 0.50 11.64 2.36
CA ASP A 48 -0.14 12.72 1.62
C ASP A 48 0.13 14.08 2.29
N THR A 49 -0.40 15.14 1.71
CA THR A 49 -0.19 16.50 2.22
C THR A 49 -0.79 16.72 3.59
N ARG A 50 -1.68 15.82 4.06
CA ARG A 50 -2.26 15.88 5.40
C ARG A 50 -1.53 14.99 6.38
N GLY A 51 -0.46 14.33 5.96
CA GLY A 51 0.31 13.43 6.79
C GLY A 51 -0.25 12.01 6.90
N GLN A 52 -1.31 11.70 6.16
CA GLN A 52 -1.91 10.37 6.15
C GLN A 52 -1.07 9.42 5.32
N VAL A 53 -0.91 8.19 5.79
CA VAL A 53 -0.16 7.17 5.07
C VAL A 53 -1.02 6.58 3.95
N VAL A 54 -0.39 6.42 2.80
CA VAL A 54 -1.00 5.80 1.62
C VAL A 54 -0.16 4.59 1.23
N ALA A 55 -0.81 3.51 0.85
CA ALA A 55 -0.14 2.30 0.36
C ALA A 55 -0.71 1.91 -0.99
N LEU A 56 0.17 1.83 -1.99
CA LEU A 56 -0.19 1.47 -3.36
C LEU A 56 0.69 0.33 -3.85
N GLU A 57 0.21 -0.41 -4.81
CA GLU A 57 1.04 -1.36 -5.55
C GLU A 57 2.20 -0.62 -6.20
N ASP A 58 3.43 -1.08 -5.97
CA ASP A 58 4.63 -0.42 -6.49
C ASP A 58 4.98 -0.93 -7.88
N ALA A 59 4.07 -0.75 -8.81
CA ALA A 59 4.28 -1.16 -10.20
C ALA A 59 3.36 -0.37 -11.11
N CYS A 60 3.94 0.40 -12.00
CA CYS A 60 3.16 1.10 -13.03
C CYS A 60 2.50 0.06 -13.94
N PRO A 61 1.18 0.13 -14.19
CA PRO A 61 0.49 -0.87 -15.00
C PRO A 61 0.98 -0.94 -16.44
N HIS A 62 1.56 0.14 -16.94
CA HIS A 62 2.02 0.21 -18.31
C HIS A 62 3.25 -0.70 -18.58
N ARG A 63 4.26 -0.66 -17.71
CA ARG A 63 5.51 -1.40 -17.91
C ARG A 63 6.04 -2.07 -16.64
N LYS A 64 5.26 -2.12 -15.59
CA LYS A 64 5.66 -2.68 -14.30
C LYS A 64 6.89 -2.01 -13.68
N VAL A 65 7.19 -0.78 -14.10
CA VAL A 65 8.25 0.01 -13.50
C VAL A 65 7.82 0.41 -12.09
N PRO A 66 8.70 0.26 -11.08
CA PRO A 66 8.34 0.66 -9.73
C PRO A 66 7.97 2.14 -9.64
N LEU A 67 6.80 2.43 -9.07
CA LEU A 67 6.37 3.82 -8.86
C LEU A 67 7.26 4.53 -7.85
N SER A 68 7.90 3.78 -6.95
CA SER A 68 8.83 4.33 -5.98
C SER A 68 10.07 4.95 -6.61
N MET A 69 10.37 4.61 -7.86
CA MET A 69 11.45 5.23 -8.62
C MET A 69 11.04 6.56 -9.27
N GLY A 70 9.77 6.91 -9.18
CA GLY A 70 9.27 8.19 -9.66
C GLY A 70 9.37 9.27 -8.59
N LYS A 71 8.40 10.15 -8.56
CA LYS A 71 8.39 11.25 -7.60
C LYS A 71 6.98 11.51 -7.08
N LEU A 72 6.92 12.05 -5.88
CA LEU A 72 5.67 12.47 -5.25
C LEU A 72 5.54 13.99 -5.44
N VAL A 73 4.42 14.40 -6.03
CA VAL A 73 4.11 15.82 -6.21
C VAL A 73 2.75 16.07 -5.54
N GLY A 74 2.77 16.71 -4.36
CA GLY A 74 1.57 16.82 -3.54
C GLY A 74 1.08 15.44 -3.12
N ASP A 75 -0.12 15.09 -3.55
CA ASP A 75 -0.73 13.79 -3.25
C ASP A 75 -0.69 12.83 -4.44
N VAL A 76 0.05 13.17 -5.49
CA VAL A 76 0.07 12.43 -6.75
C VAL A 76 1.45 11.84 -6.99
N VAL A 77 1.50 10.54 -7.29
CA VAL A 77 2.75 9.85 -7.64
C VAL A 77 2.92 9.88 -9.15
N HIS A 78 4.07 10.37 -9.59
CA HIS A 78 4.42 10.42 -11.00
C HIS A 78 5.37 9.27 -11.33
N CYS A 79 4.95 8.39 -12.23
CA CYS A 79 5.83 7.31 -12.70
C CYS A 79 7.05 7.90 -13.40
N GLY A 80 8.23 7.39 -13.09
CA GLY A 80 9.48 7.90 -13.66
C GLY A 80 9.69 7.53 -15.11
N TYR A 81 8.89 6.61 -15.67
CA TYR A 81 9.11 6.14 -17.02
C TYR A 81 8.36 6.97 -18.08
N HIS A 82 7.05 7.10 -17.97
CA HIS A 82 6.27 7.88 -18.94
C HIS A 82 5.43 8.97 -18.28
N GLY A 83 5.65 9.20 -17.01
CA GLY A 83 4.98 10.27 -16.30
C GLY A 83 3.51 10.03 -15.98
N LEU A 84 3.04 8.76 -16.05
CA LEU A 84 1.70 8.44 -15.60
C LEU A 84 1.55 8.87 -14.14
N GLN A 85 0.41 9.46 -13.82
CA GLN A 85 0.16 10.07 -12.53
C GLN A 85 -0.96 9.34 -11.81
N PHE A 86 -0.73 8.98 -10.54
CA PHE A 86 -1.67 8.20 -9.75
C PHE A 86 -1.99 8.93 -8.46
N ASP A 87 -3.29 9.02 -8.14
CA ASP A 87 -3.73 9.61 -6.88
C ASP A 87 -3.64 8.60 -5.73
N CYS A 88 -4.05 9.01 -4.53
CA CYS A 88 -3.98 8.18 -3.34
C CYS A 88 -4.86 6.92 -3.40
N SER A 89 -5.84 6.89 -4.29
CA SER A 89 -6.69 5.71 -4.49
C SER A 89 -6.09 4.72 -5.49
N GLY A 90 -4.98 5.07 -6.13
CA GLY A 90 -4.36 4.25 -7.17
C GLY A 90 -4.91 4.52 -8.56
N ARG A 91 -5.82 5.46 -8.69
CA ARG A 91 -6.41 5.83 -9.98
C ARG A 91 -5.45 6.70 -10.77
N CYS A 92 -5.32 6.43 -12.07
CA CYS A 92 -4.53 7.27 -12.95
C CYS A 92 -5.30 8.57 -13.24
N VAL A 93 -4.67 9.70 -12.90
CA VAL A 93 -5.27 11.02 -13.04
C VAL A 93 -4.56 11.89 -14.07
N GLY A 94 -3.49 11.38 -14.67
CA GLY A 94 -2.75 12.09 -15.70
C GLY A 94 -1.90 11.15 -16.54
N ALA A 95 -1.83 11.44 -17.82
CA ALA A 95 -1.01 10.69 -18.79
C ALA A 95 -0.42 11.68 -19.79
N PRO A 96 0.65 12.42 -19.41
CA PRO A 96 1.15 13.55 -20.22
C PRO A 96 1.66 13.16 -21.59
N THR A 97 2.01 11.89 -21.81
CA THR A 97 2.48 11.42 -23.11
C THR A 97 1.37 10.80 -23.96
N GLN A 98 0.13 10.86 -23.53
CA GLN A 98 -1.00 10.27 -24.20
C GLN A 98 -2.18 11.23 -24.23
N ASP A 99 -2.98 11.16 -25.29
CA ASP A 99 -4.17 12.02 -25.42
C ASP A 99 -5.28 11.61 -24.46
N LYS A 100 -5.31 10.35 -24.08
CA LYS A 100 -6.33 9.80 -23.18
C LYS A 100 -5.70 8.93 -22.09
N ILE A 101 -6.29 8.98 -20.93
CA ILE A 101 -5.92 8.07 -19.85
C ILE A 101 -6.51 6.69 -20.17
N PRO A 102 -5.68 5.62 -20.23
CA PRO A 102 -6.20 4.29 -20.46
C PRO A 102 -7.19 3.88 -19.37
N SER A 103 -8.27 3.21 -19.76
CA SER A 103 -9.33 2.83 -18.82
C SER A 103 -8.86 1.82 -17.77
N ASN A 104 -7.81 1.07 -18.08
CA ASN A 104 -7.22 0.10 -17.15
C ASN A 104 -5.99 0.61 -16.42
N ALA A 105 -5.74 1.92 -16.50
CA ALA A 105 -4.58 2.52 -15.83
C ALA A 105 -4.92 2.80 -14.37
N PHE A 106 -4.67 1.83 -13.52
CA PHE A 106 -4.78 1.98 -12.08
C PHE A 106 -3.79 1.02 -11.41
N VAL A 107 -3.42 1.35 -10.19
CA VAL A 107 -2.66 0.45 -9.32
C VAL A 107 -3.53 0.12 -8.13
N ARG A 108 -3.30 -1.05 -7.54
CA ARG A 108 -4.04 -1.47 -6.36
C ARG A 108 -3.70 -0.56 -5.20
N SER A 109 -4.71 -0.11 -4.46
CA SER A 109 -4.52 0.56 -3.18
C SER A 109 -4.79 -0.43 -2.06
N TYR A 110 -4.08 -0.26 -0.95
CA TYR A 110 -4.21 -1.11 0.21
C TYR A 110 -4.71 -0.31 1.39
N PRO A 111 -5.69 -0.81 2.15
CA PRO A 111 -6.04 -0.18 3.42
C PRO A 111 -4.82 -0.20 4.35
N VAL A 112 -4.53 0.93 4.95
CA VAL A 112 -3.40 1.07 5.86
C VAL A 112 -3.84 1.87 7.08
N VAL A 113 -3.36 1.46 8.25
CA VAL A 113 -3.66 2.13 9.53
C VAL A 113 -2.33 2.35 10.24
N GLU A 114 -2.20 3.53 10.84
CA GLU A 114 -1.05 3.87 11.68
C GLU A 114 -1.46 3.73 13.13
N ARG A 115 -0.82 2.80 13.86
CA ARG A 115 -1.14 2.54 15.27
C ARG A 115 0.09 1.96 15.97
N PHE A 116 0.31 2.37 17.21
CA PHE A 116 1.46 1.92 18.03
C PHE A 116 2.81 2.23 17.36
N ASN A 117 2.91 3.36 16.68
CA ASN A 117 4.09 3.75 15.91
C ASN A 117 4.46 2.75 14.81
N LEU A 118 3.48 1.98 14.34
CA LEU A 118 3.64 1.02 13.26
C LEU A 118 2.63 1.28 12.17
N LEU A 119 3.00 0.97 10.95
CA LEU A 119 2.09 0.98 9.82
C LEU A 119 1.58 -0.44 9.61
N TRP A 120 0.25 -0.59 9.66
CA TRP A 120 -0.43 -1.86 9.46
C TRP A 120 -1.12 -1.83 8.11
N ILE A 121 -0.89 -2.86 7.32
CA ILE A 121 -1.48 -2.97 5.99
C ILE A 121 -2.42 -4.17 5.92
N TRP A 122 -3.57 -3.96 5.30
CA TRP A 122 -4.54 -5.03 5.06
C TRP A 122 -4.19 -5.74 3.76
N MET A 123 -3.88 -7.01 3.87
CA MET A 123 -3.57 -7.86 2.73
C MET A 123 -4.76 -8.76 2.44
N GLY A 124 -5.47 -8.46 1.35
CA GLY A 124 -6.66 -9.21 0.97
C GLY A 124 -7.68 -8.32 0.30
N SER A 125 -8.94 -8.73 0.34
CA SER A 125 -10.04 -7.97 -0.26
C SER A 125 -10.32 -6.71 0.57
N PRO A 126 -10.28 -5.51 -0.04
CA PRO A 126 -10.57 -4.27 0.69
C PRO A 126 -11.97 -4.22 1.30
N GLU A 127 -12.92 -4.95 0.69
CA GLU A 127 -14.30 -5.00 1.18
C GLU A 127 -14.44 -5.74 2.50
N LEU A 128 -13.46 -6.59 2.82
CA LEU A 128 -13.44 -7.38 4.04
C LEU A 128 -12.62 -6.74 5.16
N VAL A 129 -12.08 -5.54 4.93
CA VAL A 129 -11.24 -4.88 5.91
C VAL A 129 -12.00 -4.68 7.23
N ASP A 130 -11.34 -5.02 8.34
CA ASP A 130 -11.93 -4.96 9.66
C ASP A 130 -10.90 -4.43 10.65
N GLU A 131 -11.01 -3.14 10.97
CA GLU A 131 -10.09 -2.48 11.90
C GLU A 131 -10.21 -3.05 13.31
N SER A 132 -11.34 -3.64 13.67
CA SER A 132 -11.52 -4.25 14.98
C SER A 132 -10.65 -5.49 15.17
N SER A 133 -10.15 -6.07 14.07
CA SER A 133 -9.26 -7.24 14.13
C SER A 133 -7.79 -6.84 14.34
N LEU A 134 -7.48 -5.54 14.37
CA LEU A 134 -6.13 -5.07 14.72
C LEU A 134 -5.81 -5.41 16.18
N LEU A 135 -4.55 -5.73 16.41
CA LEU A 135 -4.07 -6.01 17.75
C LEU A 135 -4.33 -4.82 18.67
N HIS A 136 -4.99 -5.06 19.78
CA HIS A 136 -5.26 -4.03 20.76
C HIS A 136 -4.33 -4.26 21.96
N LEU A 137 -3.45 -3.29 22.19
CA LEU A 137 -2.49 -3.32 23.28
C LEU A 137 -2.83 -2.19 24.26
N PRO A 138 -3.71 -2.45 25.23
CA PRO A 138 -4.23 -1.39 26.09
C PRO A 138 -3.15 -0.70 26.94
N ASP A 139 -2.04 -1.38 27.20
CA ASP A 139 -0.98 -0.85 28.06
C ASP A 139 -0.05 0.13 27.34
N TYR A 140 -0.19 0.28 26.04
CA TYR A 140 0.69 1.16 25.26
C TYR A 140 0.08 2.53 24.96
N GLY A 141 -1.00 2.88 25.64
CA GLY A 141 -1.66 4.13 25.37
C GLY A 141 -1.98 4.29 23.88
N ASP A 142 -3.22 4.35 23.56
CA ASP A 142 -3.66 4.48 22.16
C ASP A 142 -3.47 5.92 21.71
N ASP A 143 -2.22 6.33 21.54
CA ASP A 143 -1.85 7.64 21.02
C ASP A 143 -1.72 7.60 19.51
N SER A 144 -2.64 7.00 18.86
CA SER A 144 -2.67 6.98 17.40
C SER A 144 -3.34 8.21 16.83
#